data_137274e69223dbc8faf6447ad0d96fd6
#
_entry.id   137274e69223dbc8faf6447ad0d96fd6
#
_cell.length_a   1.000
_cell.length_b   1.000
_cell.length_c   1.000
_cell.angle_alpha   90.00
_cell.angle_beta   90.00
_cell.angle_gamma   90.00
#
_symmetry.space_group_name_H-M   'P 1'
#
loop_
_entity.id
_entity.type
_entity.pdbx_description
1 polymer ?
#
loop_
_entity_poly.entity_id
_entity_poly.type
_entity_poly.pdbx_seq_one_letter_code
_entity_poly.pdbx_strand_id
1 'polypeptide(L)'
;MNLPGKRWVRHWFWILAFKYPRFRAALTRLLIPSRNIDIQLFGAHLHINTRDEIGLWRAAQMADDNVIFRDEVATLLNLSLLLQPGDTFVDVGANVGLYTSVLSRFRIVFPETKFIAIEPNPETAGRLRKSIGHAMVLEMGISDRSASLPFSPGVTSGVFKVVNPDAAANAVNIRCERLDALPLNGSDLVVKIDVEEHEWPVLQGAAGLFDNKRIQVIYLDGYSDNRVPGFLRDRGFTLFDGRTLTRCDADTPRSLLGVHETRLSGAHGK
;
A
#
# COMPACT_ATOMS: atom_id res chain seq x y z
N MET A 1 -38.76 16.03 1.64
CA MET A 1 -38.74 16.77 0.37
C MET A 1 -37.31 16.82 -0.17
N ASN A 2 -36.93 15.88 -1.03
CA ASN A 2 -35.60 15.81 -1.63
C ASN A 2 -35.58 16.68 -2.88
N LEU A 3 -34.89 17.83 -2.80
CA LEU A 3 -34.74 18.73 -3.94
C LEU A 3 -33.80 18.12 -4.99
N PRO A 4 -34.23 17.89 -6.25
CA PRO A 4 -33.42 17.31 -7.31
C PRO A 4 -32.15 18.10 -7.65
N GLY A 5 -32.08 19.37 -7.31
CA GLY A 5 -30.92 20.24 -7.59
C GLY A 5 -29.66 19.93 -6.80
N LYS A 6 -29.75 19.33 -5.59
CA LYS A 6 -28.56 19.03 -4.76
C LYS A 6 -27.70 17.91 -5.35
N ARG A 7 -28.28 16.98 -6.09
CA ARG A 7 -27.55 15.88 -6.73
C ARG A 7 -26.73 16.38 -7.93
N TRP A 8 -27.28 17.31 -8.71
CA TRP A 8 -26.66 17.88 -9.91
C TRP A 8 -25.48 18.78 -9.57
N VAL A 9 -25.64 19.70 -8.62
CA VAL A 9 -24.56 20.58 -8.12
C VAL A 9 -23.42 19.73 -7.53
N ARG A 10 -23.75 18.67 -6.80
CA ARG A 10 -22.76 17.73 -6.24
C ARG A 10 -22.00 16.98 -7.33
N HIS A 11 -22.64 16.56 -8.42
CA HIS A 11 -22.02 15.87 -9.54
C HIS A 11 -21.02 16.77 -10.29
N TRP A 12 -21.43 17.98 -10.66
CA TRP A 12 -20.56 18.96 -11.33
C TRP A 12 -19.39 19.43 -10.44
N PHE A 13 -19.62 19.60 -9.17
CA PHE A 13 -18.59 19.93 -8.20
C PHE A 13 -17.49 18.85 -8.17
N TRP A 14 -17.87 17.58 -8.19
CA TRP A 14 -16.91 16.48 -8.20
C TRP A 14 -16.16 16.37 -9.53
N ILE A 15 -16.81 16.59 -10.67
CA ILE A 15 -16.13 16.61 -11.97
C ILE A 15 -15.07 17.71 -12.00
N LEU A 16 -15.38 18.92 -11.55
CA LEU A 16 -14.43 20.03 -11.47
C LEU A 16 -13.30 19.73 -10.47
N ALA A 17 -13.61 19.17 -9.33
CA ALA A 17 -12.62 18.80 -8.31
C ALA A 17 -11.66 17.70 -8.80
N PHE A 18 -12.13 16.74 -9.60
CA PHE A 18 -11.28 15.72 -10.22
C PHE A 18 -10.37 16.31 -11.31
N LYS A 19 -10.84 17.26 -12.09
CA LYS A 19 -10.08 17.89 -13.18
C LYS A 19 -8.93 18.78 -12.67
N TYR A 20 -9.05 19.34 -11.47
CA TYR A 20 -8.08 20.27 -10.88
C TYR A 20 -7.60 19.83 -9.49
N PRO A 21 -6.55 18.99 -9.40
CA PRO A 21 -6.07 18.44 -8.12
C PRO A 21 -5.69 19.50 -7.07
N ARG A 22 -5.07 20.61 -7.50
CA ARG A 22 -4.68 21.72 -6.62
C ARG A 22 -5.89 22.45 -6.03
N PHE A 23 -6.93 22.63 -6.84
CA PHE A 23 -8.19 23.23 -6.40
C PHE A 23 -8.91 22.31 -5.41
N ARG A 24 -8.95 21.02 -5.70
CA ARG A 24 -9.48 20.00 -4.79
C ARG A 24 -8.77 20.01 -3.44
N ALA A 25 -7.43 20.08 -3.44
CA ALA A 25 -6.65 20.11 -2.21
C ALA A 25 -6.94 21.36 -1.36
N ALA A 26 -6.99 22.53 -1.99
CA ALA A 26 -7.32 23.80 -1.32
C ALA A 26 -8.74 23.77 -0.73
N LEU A 27 -9.71 23.27 -1.50
CA LEU A 27 -11.10 23.17 -1.09
C LEU A 27 -11.30 22.14 0.04
N THR A 28 -10.61 21.00 -0.03
CA THR A 28 -10.58 20.01 1.04
C THR A 28 -10.06 20.61 2.34
N ARG A 29 -8.95 21.36 2.27
CA ARG A 29 -8.39 22.05 3.44
C ARG A 29 -9.33 23.10 4.04
N LEU A 30 -10.11 23.76 3.20
CA LEU A 30 -11.05 24.79 3.64
C LEU A 30 -12.33 24.20 4.26
N LEU A 31 -12.88 23.15 3.66
CA LEU A 31 -14.21 22.62 3.99
C LEU A 31 -14.18 21.44 4.98
N ILE A 32 -13.08 20.70 5.05
CA ILE A 32 -12.98 19.51 5.89
C ILE A 32 -12.06 19.81 7.07
N PRO A 33 -12.56 19.78 8.30
CA PRO A 33 -11.73 19.96 9.49
C PRO A 33 -10.77 18.77 9.61
N SER A 34 -9.51 19.02 10.00
CA SER A 34 -8.56 17.97 10.32
C SER A 34 -8.90 17.37 11.67
N ARG A 35 -9.32 16.11 11.68
CA ARG A 35 -9.69 15.38 12.91
C ARG A 35 -9.25 13.93 12.79
N ASN A 36 -8.70 13.39 13.86
CA ASN A 36 -8.46 11.96 13.97
C ASN A 36 -9.74 11.27 14.40
N ILE A 37 -10.17 10.27 13.64
CA ILE A 37 -11.40 9.51 13.88
C ILE A 37 -11.16 8.03 13.62
N ASP A 38 -12.01 7.20 14.22
CA ASP A 38 -12.07 5.78 13.93
C ASP A 38 -13.15 5.52 12.88
N ILE A 39 -12.82 4.71 11.89
CA ILE A 39 -13.75 4.25 10.85
C ILE A 39 -13.72 2.73 10.76
N GLN A 40 -14.76 2.15 10.17
CA GLN A 40 -14.77 0.76 9.76
C GLN A 40 -14.78 0.67 8.24
N LEU A 41 -13.86 -0.13 7.68
CA LEU A 41 -13.79 -0.39 6.25
C LEU A 41 -13.38 -1.86 6.03
N PHE A 42 -14.13 -2.57 5.18
CA PHE A 42 -13.94 -4.02 4.92
C PHE A 42 -13.87 -4.85 6.20
N GLY A 43 -14.63 -4.46 7.23
CA GLY A 43 -14.64 -5.10 8.53
C GLY A 43 -13.45 -4.77 9.44
N ALA A 44 -12.45 -4.05 8.96
CA ALA A 44 -11.32 -3.60 9.77
C ALA A 44 -11.60 -2.23 10.41
N HIS A 45 -11.03 -2.00 11.60
CA HIS A 45 -11.00 -0.70 12.26
C HIS A 45 -9.74 0.06 11.83
N LEU A 46 -9.92 1.31 11.41
CA LEU A 46 -8.83 2.18 11.00
C LEU A 46 -8.92 3.50 11.76
N HIS A 47 -7.79 3.95 12.30
CA HIS A 47 -7.65 5.27 12.90
C HIS A 47 -7.06 6.21 11.86
N ILE A 48 -7.85 7.17 11.37
CA ILE A 48 -7.50 8.04 10.24
C ILE A 48 -7.61 9.51 10.61
N ASN A 49 -6.92 10.35 9.83
CA ASN A 49 -7.19 11.79 9.80
C ASN A 49 -8.11 12.10 8.60
N THR A 50 -9.16 12.87 8.84
CA THR A 50 -10.18 13.19 7.82
C THR A 50 -9.65 13.96 6.61
N ARG A 51 -8.52 14.66 6.73
CA ARG A 51 -7.85 15.37 5.61
C ARG A 51 -6.78 14.52 4.94
N ASP A 52 -5.94 13.91 5.74
CA ASP A 52 -4.77 13.17 5.24
C ASP A 52 -5.22 11.89 4.52
N GLU A 53 -6.18 11.16 5.10
CA GLU A 53 -6.76 9.96 4.52
C GLU A 53 -8.21 10.21 4.02
N ILE A 54 -8.41 11.32 3.30
CA ILE A 54 -9.74 11.73 2.82
C ILE A 54 -10.42 10.68 1.93
N GLY A 55 -9.63 9.89 1.20
CA GLY A 55 -10.14 8.78 0.39
C GLY A 55 -10.84 7.74 1.26
N LEU A 56 -10.20 7.28 2.33
CA LEU A 56 -10.73 6.31 3.28
C LEU A 56 -11.92 6.88 4.07
N TRP A 57 -11.83 8.15 4.51
CA TRP A 57 -12.95 8.83 5.18
C TRP A 57 -14.21 8.87 4.32
N ARG A 58 -14.06 9.16 3.02
CA ARG A 58 -15.18 9.15 2.07
C ARG A 58 -15.68 7.75 1.80
N ALA A 59 -14.79 6.78 1.67
CA ALA A 59 -15.16 5.37 1.47
C ALA A 59 -16.04 4.86 2.61
N ALA A 60 -15.70 5.19 3.84
CA ALA A 60 -16.49 4.80 5.02
C ALA A 60 -17.90 5.42 5.07
N GLN A 61 -18.12 6.54 4.36
CA GLN A 61 -19.42 7.22 4.34
C GLN A 61 -20.30 6.90 3.11
N MET A 62 -19.70 6.38 2.05
CA MET A 62 -20.35 6.23 0.74
C MET A 62 -20.06 4.84 0.18
N ALA A 63 -20.99 3.90 0.41
CA ALA A 63 -20.82 2.54 -0.06
C ALA A 63 -20.86 2.40 -1.61
N ASP A 64 -21.56 3.28 -2.32
CA ASP A 64 -22.04 2.94 -3.67
C ASP A 64 -21.16 3.36 -4.84
N ASP A 65 -20.27 4.28 -4.85
CA ASP A 65 -19.48 4.71 -6.04
C ASP A 65 -18.04 5.10 -5.71
N ASN A 66 -17.41 4.39 -4.79
CA ASN A 66 -16.10 4.76 -4.33
C ASN A 66 -15.01 3.95 -5.04
N VAL A 67 -14.02 4.64 -5.62
CA VAL A 67 -12.85 4.05 -6.28
C VAL A 67 -12.12 3.06 -5.37
N ILE A 68 -12.04 3.35 -4.06
CA ILE A 68 -11.41 2.47 -3.09
C ILE A 68 -12.09 1.10 -3.03
N PHE A 69 -13.42 1.05 -3.03
CA PHE A 69 -14.11 -0.24 -3.07
C PHE A 69 -13.80 -1.03 -4.33
N ARG A 70 -13.69 -0.38 -5.46
CA ARG A 70 -13.41 -1.04 -6.74
C ARG A 70 -11.98 -1.54 -6.84
N ASP A 71 -11.01 -0.70 -6.49
CA ASP A 71 -9.60 -0.97 -6.75
C ASP A 71 -8.97 -1.76 -5.59
N GLU A 72 -9.24 -1.39 -4.34
CA GLU A 72 -8.67 -2.03 -3.16
C GLU A 72 -9.26 -3.42 -2.86
N VAL A 73 -10.58 -3.61 -3.08
CA VAL A 73 -11.23 -4.91 -2.84
C VAL A 73 -10.63 -5.99 -3.71
N ALA A 74 -10.40 -5.72 -4.99
CA ALA A 74 -9.82 -6.69 -5.91
C ALA A 74 -8.43 -7.13 -5.44
N THR A 75 -7.58 -6.18 -5.08
CA THR A 75 -6.23 -6.47 -4.59
C THR A 75 -6.24 -7.20 -3.24
N LEU A 76 -7.08 -6.77 -2.30
CA LEU A 76 -7.22 -7.45 -1.00
C LEU A 76 -7.67 -8.91 -1.17
N LEU A 77 -8.63 -9.15 -2.07
CA LEU A 77 -9.09 -10.51 -2.38
C LEU A 77 -7.96 -11.34 -2.99
N ASN A 78 -7.25 -10.80 -3.97
CA ASN A 78 -6.15 -11.50 -4.64
C ASN A 78 -5.01 -11.84 -3.67
N LEU A 79 -4.63 -10.92 -2.79
CA LEU A 79 -3.63 -11.18 -1.77
C LEU A 79 -4.11 -12.21 -0.75
N SER A 80 -5.40 -12.17 -0.35
CA SER A 80 -5.95 -13.16 0.58
C SER A 80 -5.98 -14.58 0.00
N LEU A 81 -6.16 -14.73 -1.32
CA LEU A 81 -6.10 -16.03 -2.00
C LEU A 81 -4.68 -16.62 -2.09
N LEU A 82 -3.67 -15.76 -2.07
CA LEU A 82 -2.27 -16.14 -2.21
C LEU A 82 -1.54 -16.30 -0.86
N LEU A 83 -2.12 -15.81 0.21
CA LEU A 83 -1.59 -15.95 1.56
C LEU A 83 -1.75 -17.40 2.04
N GLN A 84 -0.74 -17.95 2.72
CA GLN A 84 -0.75 -19.29 3.27
C GLN A 84 -0.46 -19.27 4.78
N PRO A 85 -0.88 -20.31 5.53
CA PRO A 85 -0.51 -20.45 6.94
C PRO A 85 1.00 -20.40 7.15
N GLY A 86 1.45 -19.64 8.14
CA GLY A 86 2.86 -19.47 8.46
C GLY A 86 3.60 -18.40 7.64
N ASP A 87 2.99 -17.82 6.61
CA ASP A 87 3.58 -16.70 5.86
C ASP A 87 3.82 -15.48 6.76
N THR A 88 4.71 -14.59 6.31
CA THR A 88 4.79 -13.23 6.81
C THR A 88 4.32 -12.25 5.74
N PHE A 89 3.24 -11.53 6.01
CA PHE A 89 2.80 -10.42 5.18
C PHE A 89 3.58 -9.15 5.56
N VAL A 90 4.23 -8.54 4.58
CA VAL A 90 5.02 -7.32 4.75
C VAL A 90 4.39 -6.21 3.90
N ASP A 91 3.89 -5.17 4.56
CA ASP A 91 3.22 -4.02 3.97
C ASP A 91 4.20 -2.83 3.95
N VAL A 92 4.87 -2.59 2.84
CA VAL A 92 5.82 -1.49 2.66
C VAL A 92 5.07 -0.27 2.12
N GLY A 93 5.07 0.82 2.88
CA GLY A 93 4.19 1.96 2.65
C GLY A 93 2.77 1.66 3.16
N ALA A 94 2.68 1.19 4.39
CA ALA A 94 1.42 0.70 4.97
C ALA A 94 0.38 1.80 5.19
N ASN A 95 0.78 3.07 5.20
CA ASN A 95 -0.07 4.20 5.52
C ASN A 95 -0.79 3.95 6.87
N VAL A 96 -2.10 4.10 6.95
CA VAL A 96 -2.89 3.80 8.17
C VAL A 96 -3.26 2.33 8.32
N GLY A 97 -2.74 1.45 7.47
CA GLY A 97 -2.80 -0.01 7.61
C GLY A 97 -4.04 -0.68 7.04
N LEU A 98 -4.62 -0.17 5.96
CA LEU A 98 -5.79 -0.79 5.33
C LEU A 98 -5.54 -2.28 5.01
N TYR A 99 -4.47 -2.58 4.27
CA TYR A 99 -4.14 -3.95 3.87
C TYR A 99 -3.82 -4.84 5.07
N THR A 100 -2.92 -4.39 5.93
CA THR A 100 -2.53 -5.13 7.14
C THR A 100 -3.72 -5.38 8.06
N SER A 101 -4.59 -4.38 8.28
CA SER A 101 -5.77 -4.51 9.14
C SER A 101 -6.78 -5.50 8.59
N VAL A 102 -7.07 -5.45 7.27
CA VAL A 102 -8.04 -6.35 6.64
C VAL A 102 -7.49 -7.78 6.59
N LEU A 103 -6.26 -7.98 6.09
CA LEU A 103 -5.68 -9.31 5.94
C LEU A 103 -5.44 -10.00 7.28
N SER A 104 -5.07 -9.25 8.33
CA SER A 104 -4.89 -9.83 9.67
C SER A 104 -6.17 -10.41 10.29
N ARG A 105 -7.35 -10.03 9.80
CA ARG A 105 -8.62 -10.65 10.23
C ARG A 105 -8.78 -12.08 9.74
N PHE A 106 -8.10 -12.45 8.67
CA PHE A 106 -8.09 -13.82 8.14
C PHE A 106 -7.15 -14.77 8.89
N ARG A 107 -6.56 -14.36 10.02
CA ARG A 107 -5.68 -15.23 10.84
C ARG A 107 -6.35 -16.54 11.28
N ILE A 108 -7.68 -16.57 11.35
CA ILE A 108 -8.42 -17.79 11.62
C ILE A 108 -8.30 -18.81 10.47
N VAL A 109 -8.16 -18.30 9.24
CA VAL A 109 -7.96 -19.12 8.02
C VAL A 109 -6.48 -19.38 7.77
N PHE A 110 -5.62 -18.41 8.11
CA PHE A 110 -4.17 -18.47 7.94
C PHE A 110 -3.49 -18.42 9.33
N PRO A 111 -3.52 -19.51 10.11
CA PRO A 111 -2.87 -19.54 11.42
C PRO A 111 -1.36 -19.34 11.27
N GLU A 112 -0.73 -18.82 12.33
CA GLU A 112 0.70 -18.53 12.42
C GLU A 112 1.22 -17.45 11.45
N THR A 113 0.35 -16.85 10.61
CA THR A 113 0.72 -15.74 9.74
C THR A 113 1.10 -14.52 10.57
N LYS A 114 2.24 -13.94 10.24
CA LYS A 114 2.76 -12.71 10.83
C LYS A 114 2.46 -11.51 9.94
N PHE A 115 2.30 -10.35 10.55
CA PHE A 115 2.02 -9.10 9.83
C PHE A 115 3.03 -8.04 10.28
N ILE A 116 3.70 -7.42 9.31
CA ILE A 116 4.67 -6.35 9.51
C ILE A 116 4.26 -5.20 8.62
N ALA A 117 4.02 -4.04 9.21
CA ALA A 117 3.63 -2.82 8.52
C ALA A 117 4.75 -1.77 8.68
N ILE A 118 5.19 -1.22 7.56
CA ILE A 118 6.31 -0.29 7.50
C ILE A 118 5.80 1.03 6.93
N GLU A 119 5.92 2.10 7.73
CA GLU A 119 5.43 3.42 7.37
C GLU A 119 6.45 4.49 7.78
N PRO A 120 7.00 5.27 6.83
CA PRO A 120 8.04 6.24 7.13
C PRO A 120 7.54 7.52 7.82
N ASN A 121 6.28 7.92 7.62
CA ASN A 121 5.75 9.15 8.21
C ASN A 121 5.38 8.92 9.69
N PRO A 122 6.01 9.63 10.66
CA PRO A 122 5.78 9.41 12.09
C PRO A 122 4.32 9.64 12.52
N GLU A 123 3.64 10.63 11.96
CA GLU A 123 2.24 10.91 12.29
C GLU A 123 1.33 9.80 11.79
N THR A 124 1.56 9.34 10.55
CA THR A 124 0.83 8.23 9.94
C THR A 124 1.13 6.91 10.65
N ALA A 125 2.39 6.64 10.98
CA ALA A 125 2.80 5.48 11.78
C ALA A 125 2.15 5.49 13.19
N GLY A 126 1.96 6.67 13.78
CA GLY A 126 1.20 6.83 15.01
C GLY A 126 -0.28 6.42 14.87
N ARG A 127 -0.93 6.76 13.74
CA ARG A 127 -2.29 6.31 13.42
C ARG A 127 -2.33 4.81 13.09
N LEU A 128 -1.35 4.34 12.32
CA LEU A 128 -1.19 2.93 11.98
C LEU A 128 -1.16 2.03 13.23
N ARG A 129 -0.37 2.38 14.24
CA ARG A 129 -0.30 1.63 15.51
C ARG A 129 -1.66 1.52 16.22
N LYS A 130 -2.53 2.51 16.07
CA LYS A 130 -3.89 2.47 16.62
C LYS A 130 -4.84 1.61 15.79
N SER A 131 -4.60 1.50 14.48
CA SER A 131 -5.40 0.68 13.57
C SER A 131 -5.12 -0.82 13.72
N ILE A 132 -3.88 -1.21 14.00
CA ILE A 132 -3.44 -2.62 13.98
C ILE A 132 -2.87 -3.05 15.34
N GLY A 133 -3.69 -3.81 16.12
CA GLY A 133 -3.30 -4.29 17.45
C GLY A 133 -2.36 -5.52 17.47
N HIS A 134 -2.21 -6.23 16.35
CA HIS A 134 -1.52 -7.53 16.28
C HIS A 134 -0.37 -7.59 15.26
N ALA A 135 -0.04 -6.50 14.60
CA ALA A 135 1.05 -6.41 13.65
C ALA A 135 2.23 -5.65 14.24
N MET A 136 3.42 -5.99 13.78
CA MET A 136 4.61 -5.19 14.07
C MET A 136 4.61 -3.94 13.21
N VAL A 137 4.71 -2.76 13.82
CA VAL A 137 4.83 -1.49 13.11
C VAL A 137 6.25 -0.99 13.17
N LEU A 138 6.86 -0.79 12.01
CA LEU A 138 8.18 -0.20 11.84
C LEU A 138 8.05 1.21 11.27
N GLU A 139 8.49 2.21 12.05
CA GLU A 139 8.51 3.61 11.64
C GLU A 139 9.84 3.91 10.94
N MET A 140 9.88 3.60 9.65
CA MET A 140 11.05 3.80 8.79
C MET A 140 10.68 3.73 7.32
N GLY A 141 11.55 4.18 6.44
CA GLY A 141 11.49 3.90 5.01
C GLY A 141 12.23 2.61 4.66
N ILE A 142 11.91 2.05 3.48
CA ILE A 142 12.70 0.98 2.86
C ILE A 142 13.37 1.52 1.62
N SER A 143 14.67 1.18 1.42
CA SER A 143 15.46 1.63 0.29
C SER A 143 16.55 0.61 -0.06
N ASP A 144 17.40 0.95 -1.05
CA ASP A 144 18.55 0.14 -1.49
C ASP A 144 19.70 0.08 -0.47
N ARG A 145 19.68 0.95 0.56
CA ARG A 145 20.73 1.06 1.58
C ARG A 145 20.19 1.60 2.90
N SER A 146 20.94 1.34 3.97
CA SER A 146 20.75 1.98 5.28
C SER A 146 21.23 3.43 5.19
N ALA A 147 20.31 4.38 5.27
CA ALA A 147 20.59 5.81 5.14
C ALA A 147 19.49 6.66 5.79
N SER A 148 19.78 7.93 6.01
CA SER A 148 18.76 8.94 6.28
C SER A 148 18.45 9.66 4.98
N LEU A 149 17.22 9.50 4.48
CA LEU A 149 16.78 10.09 3.22
C LEU A 149 15.78 11.24 3.45
N PRO A 150 15.83 12.29 2.62
CA PRO A 150 14.87 13.39 2.70
C PRO A 150 13.53 12.97 2.09
N PHE A 151 12.48 13.09 2.87
CA PHE A 151 11.10 12.89 2.46
C PHE A 151 10.35 14.21 2.47
N SER A 152 9.52 14.44 1.47
CA SER A 152 8.61 15.58 1.43
C SER A 152 7.22 15.14 1.88
N PRO A 153 6.62 15.86 2.85
CA PRO A 153 5.22 15.67 3.14
C PRO A 153 4.39 16.14 1.94
N GLY A 154 3.58 15.23 1.39
CA GLY A 154 2.65 15.53 0.33
C GLY A 154 1.41 16.26 0.82
N VAL A 155 0.40 16.36 -0.06
CA VAL A 155 -0.91 16.95 0.27
C VAL A 155 -1.74 16.02 1.15
N THR A 156 -1.49 14.72 1.06
CA THR A 156 -2.12 13.65 1.87
C THR A 156 -1.04 12.70 2.36
N SER A 157 -1.35 11.84 3.33
CA SER A 157 -0.42 10.84 3.84
C SER A 157 0.10 9.87 2.77
N GLY A 158 -0.73 9.56 1.77
CA GLY A 158 -0.36 8.71 0.64
C GLY A 158 0.62 9.34 -0.36
N VAL A 159 1.10 10.58 -0.16
CA VAL A 159 2.04 11.27 -1.05
C VAL A 159 3.34 11.62 -0.32
N PHE A 160 3.69 10.87 0.70
CA PHE A 160 4.93 11.04 1.44
C PHE A 160 6.05 10.29 0.72
N LYS A 161 6.92 11.01 0.00
CA LYS A 161 7.92 10.42 -0.88
C LYS A 161 9.33 10.97 -0.69
N VAL A 162 10.33 10.17 -1.09
CA VAL A 162 11.73 10.61 -1.17
C VAL A 162 11.87 11.74 -2.20
N VAL A 163 12.61 12.77 -1.83
CA VAL A 163 12.84 13.94 -2.68
C VAL A 163 14.32 14.28 -2.77
N ASN A 164 14.70 15.04 -3.79
CA ASN A 164 16.04 15.62 -3.86
C ASN A 164 16.20 16.65 -2.71
N PRO A 165 17.28 16.59 -1.90
CA PRO A 165 17.52 17.52 -0.80
C PRO A 165 17.42 18.99 -1.20
N ASP A 166 17.87 19.33 -2.41
CA ASP A 166 17.90 20.71 -2.92
C ASP A 166 16.53 21.23 -3.40
N ALA A 167 15.54 20.34 -3.53
CA ALA A 167 14.24 20.65 -4.11
C ALA A 167 13.10 20.87 -3.11
N ALA A 168 13.30 20.61 -1.82
CA ALA A 168 12.21 20.58 -0.85
C ALA A 168 12.51 21.41 0.40
N ALA A 169 11.93 22.61 0.47
CA ALA A 169 12.03 23.52 1.62
C ALA A 169 11.50 22.94 2.95
N ASN A 170 10.73 21.83 2.90
CA ASN A 170 10.09 21.20 4.06
C ASN A 170 10.38 19.69 4.13
N ALA A 171 11.52 19.22 3.60
CA ALA A 171 11.88 17.81 3.69
C ALA A 171 12.21 17.41 5.13
N VAL A 172 11.73 16.25 5.53
CA VAL A 172 12.06 15.62 6.81
C VAL A 172 12.97 14.43 6.54
N ASN A 173 14.07 14.33 7.26
CA ASN A 173 14.97 13.19 7.14
C ASN A 173 14.39 11.97 7.84
N ILE A 174 14.19 10.89 7.08
CA ILE A 174 13.64 9.63 7.55
C ILE A 174 14.73 8.55 7.47
N ARG A 175 14.86 7.79 8.53
CA ARG A 175 15.71 6.60 8.55
C ARG A 175 15.16 5.58 7.57
N CYS A 176 16.00 5.12 6.65
CA CYS A 176 15.69 4.04 5.71
C CYS A 176 16.63 2.87 5.95
N GLU A 177 16.10 1.67 5.75
CA GLU A 177 16.85 0.42 5.81
C GLU A 177 16.61 -0.42 4.56
N ARG A 178 17.46 -1.40 4.34
CA ARG A 178 17.21 -2.45 3.35
C ARG A 178 16.15 -3.42 3.90
N LEU A 179 15.27 -3.90 3.03
CA LEU A 179 14.25 -4.87 3.45
C LEU A 179 14.89 -6.21 3.90
N ASP A 180 15.98 -6.62 3.23
CA ASP A 180 16.71 -7.84 3.58
C ASP A 180 17.57 -7.73 4.84
N ALA A 181 17.75 -6.53 5.39
CA ALA A 181 18.40 -6.30 6.70
C ALA A 181 17.42 -6.42 7.89
N LEU A 182 16.11 -6.45 7.63
CA LEU A 182 15.12 -6.60 8.68
C LEU A 182 15.07 -8.04 9.21
N PRO A 183 14.70 -8.26 10.46
CA PRO A 183 14.63 -9.60 11.07
C PRO A 183 13.40 -10.38 10.59
N LEU A 184 13.29 -10.62 9.28
CA LEU A 184 12.23 -11.35 8.61
C LEU A 184 12.52 -12.85 8.59
N ASN A 185 12.82 -13.45 9.74
CA ASN A 185 13.33 -14.81 9.82
C ASN A 185 12.25 -15.88 9.65
N GLY A 186 12.59 -16.93 8.93
CA GLY A 186 11.98 -18.28 9.02
C GLY A 186 10.78 -18.56 8.12
N SER A 187 10.00 -17.60 7.63
CA SER A 187 8.78 -17.83 6.85
C SER A 187 8.88 -17.30 5.42
N ASP A 188 8.03 -17.83 4.54
CA ASP A 188 7.80 -17.26 3.22
C ASP A 188 7.17 -15.87 3.34
N LEU A 189 7.47 -14.99 2.40
CA LEU A 189 7.04 -13.60 2.43
C LEU A 189 6.02 -13.33 1.34
N VAL A 190 4.95 -12.65 1.73
CA VAL A 190 4.00 -11.97 0.85
C VAL A 190 4.23 -10.48 1.06
N VAL A 191 4.76 -9.80 0.04
CA VAL A 191 5.20 -8.41 0.15
C VAL A 191 4.30 -7.51 -0.68
N LYS A 192 3.70 -6.48 -0.07
CA LYS A 192 3.08 -5.37 -0.77
C LYS A 192 4.05 -4.19 -0.75
N ILE A 193 4.19 -3.52 -1.89
CA ILE A 193 4.96 -2.29 -2.05
C ILE A 193 4.03 -1.22 -2.62
N ASP A 194 3.85 -0.16 -1.86
CA ASP A 194 3.08 1.01 -2.25
C ASP A 194 3.83 2.25 -1.73
N VAL A 195 4.85 2.61 -2.46
CA VAL A 195 5.72 3.74 -2.19
C VAL A 195 5.76 4.65 -3.41
N GLU A 196 5.69 5.94 -3.19
CA GLU A 196 5.59 6.91 -4.26
C GLU A 196 6.94 7.07 -4.99
N GLU A 197 7.03 6.48 -6.21
CA GLU A 197 8.18 6.57 -7.13
C GLU A 197 9.51 6.02 -6.55
N HIS A 198 9.45 5.15 -5.53
CA HIS A 198 10.64 4.58 -4.86
C HIS A 198 10.66 3.03 -4.88
N GLU A 199 9.84 2.41 -5.74
CA GLU A 199 9.69 0.95 -5.81
C GLU A 199 10.99 0.26 -6.21
N TRP A 200 11.74 0.83 -7.16
CA TRP A 200 13.00 0.23 -7.61
C TRP A 200 14.06 0.16 -6.51
N PRO A 201 14.36 1.23 -5.74
CA PRO A 201 15.23 1.12 -4.57
C PRO A 201 14.76 0.10 -3.51
N VAL A 202 13.44 -0.02 -3.29
CA VAL A 202 12.89 -1.05 -2.38
C VAL A 202 13.22 -2.45 -2.87
N LEU A 203 13.03 -2.74 -4.17
CA LEU A 203 13.38 -4.04 -4.77
C LEU A 203 14.87 -4.34 -4.66
N GLN A 204 15.73 -3.35 -4.88
CA GLN A 204 17.17 -3.49 -4.69
C GLN A 204 17.53 -3.79 -3.23
N GLY A 205 16.86 -3.16 -2.27
CA GLY A 205 17.03 -3.42 -0.84
C GLY A 205 16.46 -4.76 -0.37
N ALA A 206 15.71 -5.45 -1.24
CA ALA A 206 15.19 -6.79 -1.00
C ALA A 206 15.98 -7.90 -1.72
N ALA A 207 17.09 -7.58 -2.38
CA ALA A 207 17.80 -8.51 -3.28
C ALA A 207 18.13 -9.85 -2.59
N GLY A 208 18.63 -9.82 -1.36
CA GLY A 208 18.93 -11.04 -0.60
C GLY A 208 17.71 -11.92 -0.32
N LEU A 209 16.51 -11.31 -0.15
CA LEU A 209 15.27 -12.07 0.03
C LEU A 209 14.79 -12.72 -1.25
N PHE A 210 15.00 -12.08 -2.42
CA PHE A 210 14.72 -12.67 -3.72
C PHE A 210 15.69 -13.81 -4.03
N ASP A 211 17.00 -13.60 -3.84
CA ASP A 211 18.04 -14.58 -4.15
C ASP A 211 17.89 -15.85 -3.30
N ASN A 212 17.41 -15.70 -2.06
CA ASN A 212 17.07 -16.81 -1.16
C ASN A 212 15.65 -17.35 -1.35
N LYS A 213 14.93 -16.94 -2.38
CA LYS A 213 13.56 -17.35 -2.71
C LYS A 213 12.56 -17.17 -1.54
N ARG A 214 12.82 -16.20 -0.66
CA ARG A 214 11.96 -15.93 0.49
C ARG A 214 10.68 -15.19 0.10
N ILE A 215 10.74 -14.31 -0.91
CA ILE A 215 9.57 -13.62 -1.43
C ILE A 215 8.84 -14.58 -2.38
N GLN A 216 7.65 -15.00 -2.00
CA GLN A 216 6.81 -15.91 -2.78
C GLN A 216 5.72 -15.17 -3.56
N VAL A 217 5.25 -14.07 -3.02
CA VAL A 217 4.27 -13.18 -3.66
C VAL A 217 4.72 -11.75 -3.45
N ILE A 218 4.65 -10.95 -4.52
CA ILE A 218 4.92 -9.52 -4.47
C ILE A 218 3.82 -8.75 -5.20
N TYR A 219 3.29 -7.72 -4.57
CA TYR A 219 2.34 -6.79 -5.15
C TYR A 219 2.91 -5.37 -5.14
N LEU A 220 2.86 -4.70 -6.29
CA LEU A 220 3.21 -3.29 -6.45
C LEU A 220 1.95 -2.52 -6.86
N ASP A 221 1.53 -1.53 -6.08
CA ASP A 221 0.37 -0.67 -6.42
C ASP A 221 0.70 0.38 -7.50
N GLY A 222 1.92 0.42 -7.92
CA GLY A 222 2.45 1.20 -9.03
C GLY A 222 3.94 0.97 -9.14
N TYR A 223 4.51 1.38 -10.25
CA TYR A 223 5.95 1.48 -10.42
C TYR A 223 6.26 2.41 -11.59
N SER A 224 7.37 3.12 -11.48
CA SER A 224 7.83 4.06 -12.50
C SER A 224 9.02 3.54 -13.31
N ASP A 225 9.73 2.54 -12.78
CA ASP A 225 10.96 2.01 -13.40
C ASP A 225 10.64 0.79 -14.29
N ASN A 226 10.96 0.91 -15.58
CA ASN A 226 10.74 -0.16 -16.58
C ASN A 226 11.54 -1.43 -16.33
N ARG A 227 12.52 -1.43 -15.43
CA ARG A 227 13.31 -2.63 -15.05
C ARG A 227 12.52 -3.58 -14.15
N VAL A 228 11.49 -3.10 -13.46
CA VAL A 228 10.73 -3.88 -12.48
C VAL A 228 10.19 -5.20 -13.04
N PRO A 229 9.49 -5.24 -14.18
CA PRO A 229 8.97 -6.50 -14.71
C PRO A 229 10.05 -7.50 -15.08
N GLY A 230 11.14 -7.05 -15.73
CA GLY A 230 12.29 -7.88 -16.07
C GLY A 230 12.96 -8.45 -14.82
N PHE A 231 13.22 -7.60 -13.83
CA PHE A 231 13.81 -7.99 -12.55
C PHE A 231 13.05 -9.13 -11.86
N LEU A 232 11.71 -9.08 -11.87
CA LEU A 232 10.88 -10.12 -11.27
C LEU A 232 10.88 -11.40 -12.11
N ARG A 233 10.76 -11.30 -13.44
CA ARG A 233 10.80 -12.49 -14.33
C ARG A 233 12.12 -13.24 -14.22
N ASP A 234 13.25 -12.53 -14.20
CA ASP A 234 14.59 -13.10 -14.07
C ASP A 234 14.78 -13.88 -12.75
N ARG A 235 13.90 -13.63 -11.77
CA ARG A 235 13.87 -14.30 -10.45
C ARG A 235 12.75 -15.33 -10.30
N GLY A 236 12.18 -15.79 -11.42
CA GLY A 236 11.20 -16.88 -11.43
C GLY A 236 9.77 -16.45 -11.06
N PHE A 237 9.43 -15.17 -11.21
CA PHE A 237 8.06 -14.72 -10.98
C PHE A 237 7.23 -14.74 -12.27
N THR A 238 6.07 -15.36 -12.20
CA THR A 238 4.99 -15.15 -13.16
C THR A 238 4.25 -13.88 -12.78
N LEU A 239 4.03 -13.00 -13.77
CA LEU A 239 3.41 -11.69 -13.56
C LEU A 239 1.95 -11.68 -13.96
N PHE A 240 1.15 -11.00 -13.15
CA PHE A 240 -0.29 -10.82 -13.33
C PHE A 240 -0.67 -9.37 -13.11
N ASP A 241 -1.77 -8.95 -13.72
CA ASP A 241 -2.47 -7.74 -13.31
C ASP A 241 -2.95 -7.90 -11.86
N GLY A 242 -2.56 -6.99 -10.99
CA GLY A 242 -2.82 -7.09 -9.54
C GLY A 242 -4.30 -7.02 -9.16
N ARG A 243 -5.16 -6.56 -10.06
CA ARG A 243 -6.61 -6.43 -9.84
C ARG A 243 -7.40 -7.56 -10.47
N THR A 244 -7.05 -7.94 -11.69
CA THR A 244 -7.83 -8.90 -12.49
C THR A 244 -7.29 -10.31 -12.49
N LEU A 245 -6.05 -10.54 -11.99
CA LEU A 245 -5.29 -11.78 -12.09
C LEU A 245 -5.06 -12.25 -13.53
N THR A 246 -5.17 -11.36 -14.49
CA THR A 246 -4.83 -11.66 -15.88
C THR A 246 -3.31 -11.77 -15.98
N ARG A 247 -2.81 -12.86 -16.55
CA ARG A 247 -1.38 -13.06 -16.76
C ARG A 247 -0.82 -12.03 -17.74
N CYS A 248 0.35 -11.48 -17.40
CA CYS A 248 1.03 -10.42 -18.16
C CYS A 248 2.27 -10.98 -18.83
N ASP A 249 2.20 -11.27 -20.15
CA ASP A 249 3.34 -11.81 -20.89
C ASP A 249 4.24 -10.68 -21.44
N ALA A 250 3.70 -9.69 -22.14
CA ALA A 250 4.43 -8.57 -22.72
C ALA A 250 4.13 -7.24 -22.03
N ASP A 251 2.87 -6.84 -22.04
CA ASP A 251 2.42 -5.57 -21.42
C ASP A 251 2.17 -5.78 -19.94
N THR A 252 2.83 -4.98 -19.12
CA THR A 252 2.64 -5.02 -17.66
C THR A 252 1.82 -3.83 -17.20
N PRO A 253 0.71 -4.08 -16.46
CA PRO A 253 -0.12 -3.03 -15.93
C PRO A 253 0.60 -2.28 -14.80
N ARG A 254 0.09 -1.11 -14.47
CA ARG A 254 0.64 -0.31 -13.36
C ARG A 254 0.53 -1.04 -12.03
N SER A 255 -0.57 -1.74 -11.79
CA SER A 255 -0.78 -2.59 -10.62
C SER A 255 -0.28 -4.00 -10.93
N LEU A 256 0.86 -4.38 -10.39
CA LEU A 256 1.59 -5.60 -10.75
C LEU A 256 1.61 -6.60 -9.60
N LEU A 257 1.21 -7.84 -9.87
CA LEU A 257 1.31 -8.96 -8.96
C LEU A 257 2.28 -10.00 -9.52
N GLY A 258 3.33 -10.30 -8.79
CA GLY A 258 4.27 -11.37 -9.08
C GLY A 258 4.05 -12.56 -8.15
N VAL A 259 3.95 -13.76 -8.70
CA VAL A 259 3.89 -15.01 -7.94
C VAL A 259 5.05 -15.89 -8.34
N HIS A 260 5.88 -16.28 -7.38
CA HIS A 260 7.06 -17.12 -7.64
C HIS A 260 6.64 -18.55 -8.06
N GLU A 261 7.40 -19.16 -8.96
CA GLU A 261 7.11 -20.49 -9.51
C GLU A 261 6.94 -21.59 -8.45
N THR A 262 7.68 -21.52 -7.34
CA THR A 262 7.56 -22.47 -6.23
C THR A 262 6.19 -22.39 -5.55
N ARG A 263 5.59 -21.20 -5.44
CA ARG A 263 4.25 -21.02 -4.90
C ARG A 263 3.18 -21.55 -5.84
N LEU A 264 3.36 -21.37 -7.16
CA LEU A 264 2.43 -21.88 -8.17
C LEU A 264 2.47 -23.42 -8.27
N SER A 265 3.66 -24.03 -8.20
CA SER A 265 3.81 -25.49 -8.28
C SER A 265 3.33 -26.22 -7.01
N GLY A 266 3.47 -25.61 -5.84
CA GLY A 266 2.97 -26.16 -4.58
C GLY A 266 1.44 -26.23 -4.48
N ALA A 267 0.72 -25.45 -5.28
CA ALA A 267 -0.74 -25.49 -5.35
C ALA A 267 -1.32 -26.72 -6.07
N HIS A 268 -0.50 -27.48 -6.78
CA HIS A 268 -0.90 -28.66 -7.58
C HIS A 268 -0.60 -30.00 -6.89
N GLY A 269 -0.05 -29.98 -5.67
CA GLY A 269 0.45 -31.15 -4.96
C GLY A 269 -0.24 -31.50 -3.64
N LYS A 270 -1.42 -30.92 -3.36
CA LYS A 270 -2.19 -31.26 -2.15
C LYS A 270 -3.62 -31.65 -2.48
#